data_24d97e5d4bc8dea8b3141c1f8293fbd7
#
_entry.id   24d97e5d4bc8dea8b3141c1f8293fbd7
#
_cell.length_a   1.000
_cell.length_b   1.000
_cell.length_c   1.000
_cell.angle_alpha   90.00
_cell.angle_beta   90.00
_cell.angle_gamma   90.00
#
_symmetry.space_group_name_H-M   'P 1'
#
loop_
_entity.id
_entity.type
_entity.pdbx_description
1 polymer ?
#
loop_
_entity_poly.entity_id
_entity_poly.type
_entity_poly.pdbx_seq_one_letter_code
_entity_poly.pdbx_strand_id
1 'polypeptide(L)'
;MSDNQLRSFIINALAEDTGDGDHSSLASIPDTATGRARLIVKESGIIAGLRVAREVFSIADPSLQVEILLHDGDRVQYGDIALTVSGKAHSILRAERLVLNFMQRMSGIATATALYTEKVSDTNAKITDTRKTTPGMRALEKEAVRTGGGVNH
;
A
#
# COMPACT_ATOMS: atom_id res chain seq x y z
N MET A 1 -2.17 -8.29 -12.38
CA MET A 1 -2.19 -9.37 -11.37
C MET A 1 -3.65 -9.66 -11.04
N SER A 2 -4.07 -10.94 -11.09
CA SER A 2 -5.41 -11.32 -10.65
C SER A 2 -5.55 -11.19 -9.13
N ASP A 3 -6.79 -11.13 -8.62
CA ASP A 3 -7.02 -11.01 -7.18
C ASP A 3 -6.46 -12.22 -6.41
N ASN A 4 -6.58 -13.43 -6.97
CA ASN A 4 -6.01 -14.63 -6.36
C ASN A 4 -4.46 -14.58 -6.28
N GLN A 5 -3.80 -14.04 -7.30
CA GLN A 5 -2.35 -13.87 -7.29
C GLN A 5 -1.92 -12.82 -6.25
N LEU A 6 -2.67 -11.73 -6.14
CA LEU A 6 -2.44 -10.71 -5.12
C LEU A 6 -2.58 -11.29 -3.70
N ARG A 7 -3.68 -12.03 -3.46
CA ARG A 7 -3.91 -12.68 -2.16
C ARG A 7 -2.77 -13.63 -1.78
N SER A 8 -2.37 -14.52 -2.69
CA SER A 8 -1.26 -15.44 -2.45
C SER A 8 0.05 -14.71 -2.16
N PHE A 9 0.33 -13.63 -2.89
CA PHE A 9 1.51 -12.80 -2.68
C PHE A 9 1.49 -12.13 -1.28
N ILE A 10 0.35 -11.55 -0.88
CA ILE A 10 0.20 -10.92 0.43
C ILE A 10 0.31 -11.94 1.57
N ILE A 11 -0.28 -13.14 1.42
CA ILE A 11 -0.16 -14.21 2.43
C ILE A 11 1.32 -14.56 2.68
N ASN A 12 2.10 -14.73 1.61
CA ASN A 12 3.52 -15.01 1.73
C ASN A 12 4.30 -13.86 2.36
N ALA A 13 3.99 -12.61 1.99
CA ALA A 13 4.62 -11.42 2.56
C ALA A 13 4.28 -11.23 4.04
N LEU A 14 3.04 -11.51 4.45
CA LEU A 14 2.64 -11.50 5.87
C LEU A 14 3.35 -12.61 6.67
N ALA A 15 3.53 -13.80 6.07
CA ALA A 15 4.26 -14.88 6.70
C ALA A 15 5.75 -14.54 6.88
N GLU A 16 6.37 -13.90 5.87
CA GLU A 16 7.74 -13.41 5.95
C GLU A 16 7.92 -12.36 7.06
N ASP A 17 7.01 -11.37 7.13
CA ASP A 17 7.09 -10.27 8.11
C ASP A 17 6.78 -10.74 9.54
N THR A 18 5.88 -11.69 9.71
CA THR A 18 5.46 -12.18 11.04
C THR A 18 6.44 -13.23 11.59
N GLY A 19 7.07 -14.02 10.73
CA GLY A 19 7.95 -15.13 11.14
C GLY A 19 7.24 -16.10 12.11
N ASP A 20 7.85 -16.32 13.24
CA ASP A 20 7.31 -17.16 14.34
C ASP A 20 6.38 -16.41 15.30
N GLY A 21 6.13 -15.12 15.07
CA GLY A 21 5.15 -14.30 15.80
C GLY A 21 5.62 -12.90 16.17
N ASP A 22 4.67 -12.00 16.41
CA ASP A 22 4.93 -10.67 16.96
C ASP A 22 5.02 -10.75 18.49
N HIS A 23 6.17 -11.21 18.98
CA HIS A 23 6.42 -11.42 20.41
C HIS A 23 6.26 -10.15 21.25
N SER A 24 6.61 -8.97 20.69
CA SER A 24 6.47 -7.70 21.41
C SER A 24 5.01 -7.35 21.66
N SER A 25 4.17 -7.45 20.64
CA SER A 25 2.74 -7.21 20.78
C SER A 25 2.08 -8.25 21.70
N LEU A 26 2.43 -9.54 21.53
CA LEU A 26 1.90 -10.62 22.36
C LEU A 26 2.24 -10.46 23.85
N ALA A 27 3.43 -9.93 24.15
CA ALA A 27 3.85 -9.73 25.54
C ALA A 27 3.26 -8.45 26.19
N SER A 28 2.91 -7.44 25.38
CA SER A 28 2.59 -6.11 25.88
C SER A 28 1.13 -5.72 25.78
N ILE A 29 0.36 -6.38 24.93
CA ILE A 29 -1.03 -6.01 24.62
C ILE A 29 -1.96 -7.18 24.94
N PRO A 30 -3.02 -6.96 25.73
CA PRO A 30 -4.03 -8.00 26.00
C PRO A 30 -4.73 -8.46 24.70
N ASP A 31 -5.03 -9.75 24.59
CA ASP A 31 -5.72 -10.33 23.42
C ASP A 31 -7.10 -9.71 23.15
N THR A 32 -7.72 -9.14 24.17
CA THR A 32 -9.02 -8.46 24.08
C THR A 32 -8.93 -7.00 23.68
N ALA A 33 -7.70 -6.45 23.57
CA ALA A 33 -7.50 -5.04 23.25
C ALA A 33 -8.00 -4.73 21.85
N THR A 34 -8.76 -3.66 21.74
CA THR A 34 -9.19 -3.06 20.46
C THR A 34 -8.59 -1.68 20.32
N GLY A 35 -8.43 -1.26 19.07
CA GLY A 35 -7.86 0.04 18.75
C GLY A 35 -8.38 0.63 17.46
N ARG A 36 -7.95 1.85 17.19
CA ARG A 36 -8.20 2.55 15.95
C ARG A 36 -6.91 3.22 15.49
N ALA A 37 -6.60 3.08 14.21
CA ALA A 37 -5.44 3.73 13.60
C ALA A 37 -5.87 4.52 12.35
N ARG A 38 -5.03 5.50 11.96
CA ARG A 38 -5.18 6.31 10.76
C ARG A 38 -3.87 6.31 9.98
N LEU A 39 -3.95 6.11 8.68
CA LEU A 39 -2.81 6.30 7.81
C LEU A 39 -2.77 7.77 7.40
N ILE A 40 -1.73 8.47 7.86
CA ILE A 40 -1.53 9.90 7.64
C ILE A 40 -0.41 10.10 6.64
N VAL A 41 -0.68 10.88 5.59
CA VAL A 41 0.30 11.27 4.59
C VAL A 41 1.34 12.21 5.19
N LYS A 42 2.64 11.94 4.93
CA LYS A 42 3.75 12.74 5.48
C LYS A 42 4.49 13.59 4.44
N GLU A 43 4.21 13.38 3.15
CA GLU A 43 4.80 14.12 2.05
C GLU A 43 3.78 14.32 0.94
N SER A 44 3.94 15.41 0.15
CA SER A 44 3.09 15.63 -1.02
C SER A 44 3.46 14.69 -2.15
N GLY A 45 2.46 14.21 -2.90
CA GLY A 45 2.68 13.30 -4.03
C GLY A 45 1.40 12.70 -4.58
N ILE A 46 1.54 11.54 -5.20
CA ILE A 46 0.43 10.72 -5.70
C ILE A 46 0.31 9.49 -4.80
N ILE A 47 -0.86 9.30 -4.19
CA ILE A 47 -1.10 8.12 -3.36
C ILE A 47 -1.38 6.90 -4.24
N ALA A 48 -0.83 5.75 -3.86
CA ALA A 48 -1.06 4.49 -4.54
C ALA A 48 -0.97 3.29 -3.59
N GLY A 49 -1.74 2.24 -3.87
CA GLY A 49 -1.72 1.00 -3.10
C GLY A 49 -2.85 0.87 -2.06
N LEU A 50 -3.87 1.72 -2.09
CA LEU A 50 -5.02 1.64 -1.17
C LEU A 50 -5.79 0.33 -1.34
N ARG A 51 -5.93 -0.17 -2.59
CA ARG A 51 -6.50 -1.48 -2.87
C ARG A 51 -5.69 -2.60 -2.20
N VAL A 52 -4.37 -2.52 -2.29
CA VAL A 52 -3.46 -3.51 -1.68
C VAL A 52 -3.53 -3.43 -0.16
N ALA A 53 -3.55 -2.23 0.42
CA ALA A 53 -3.69 -2.01 1.85
C ALA A 53 -4.97 -2.65 2.42
N ARG A 54 -6.11 -2.45 1.75
CA ARG A 54 -7.38 -3.08 2.13
C ARG A 54 -7.26 -4.60 2.13
N GLU A 55 -6.63 -5.17 1.11
CA GLU A 55 -6.46 -6.62 1.00
C GLU A 55 -5.53 -7.17 2.08
N VAL A 56 -4.46 -6.46 2.44
CA VAL A 56 -3.57 -6.83 3.56
C VAL A 56 -4.34 -6.90 4.86
N PHE A 57 -5.16 -5.88 5.19
CA PHE A 57 -5.97 -5.89 6.39
C PHE A 57 -6.99 -7.04 6.39
N SER A 58 -7.66 -7.26 5.26
CA SER A 58 -8.65 -8.35 5.09
C SER A 58 -8.03 -9.74 5.28
N ILE A 59 -6.81 -9.95 4.84
CA ILE A 59 -6.07 -11.22 5.00
C ILE A 59 -5.55 -11.37 6.41
N ALA A 60 -5.05 -10.28 7.02
CA ALA A 60 -4.55 -10.32 8.39
C ALA A 60 -5.67 -10.65 9.39
N ASP A 61 -6.83 -10.01 9.24
CA ASP A 61 -8.01 -10.29 10.06
C ASP A 61 -9.28 -9.75 9.35
N PRO A 62 -10.17 -10.63 8.85
CA PRO A 62 -11.40 -10.21 8.17
C PRO A 62 -12.38 -9.42 9.05
N SER A 63 -12.21 -9.43 10.38
CA SER A 63 -13.07 -8.68 11.31
C SER A 63 -12.71 -7.19 11.41
N LEU A 64 -11.55 -6.77 10.88
CA LEU A 64 -11.13 -5.38 10.87
C LEU A 64 -12.06 -4.52 10.02
N GLN A 65 -12.42 -3.36 10.53
CA GLN A 65 -13.19 -2.36 9.81
C GLN A 65 -12.23 -1.36 9.18
N VAL A 66 -12.13 -1.38 7.85
CA VAL A 66 -11.24 -0.50 7.07
C VAL A 66 -12.08 0.46 6.24
N GLU A 67 -11.89 1.75 6.46
CA GLU A 67 -12.51 2.82 5.69
C GLU A 67 -11.43 3.51 4.84
N ILE A 68 -11.60 3.49 3.53
CA ILE A 68 -10.71 4.16 2.57
C ILE A 68 -11.29 5.55 2.29
N LEU A 69 -10.49 6.59 2.48
CA LEU A 69 -10.91 7.99 2.40
C LEU A 69 -10.42 8.69 1.14
N LEU A 70 -9.42 8.13 0.47
CA LEU A 70 -8.83 8.64 -0.78
C LEU A 70 -8.87 7.56 -1.86
N HIS A 71 -8.49 7.92 -3.09
CA HIS A 71 -8.41 7.00 -4.22
C HIS A 71 -6.96 6.88 -4.73
N ASP A 72 -6.59 5.72 -5.24
CA ASP A 72 -5.31 5.55 -5.92
C ASP A 72 -5.23 6.55 -7.10
N GLY A 73 -4.18 7.35 -7.13
CA GLY A 73 -3.97 8.41 -8.10
C GLY A 73 -4.32 9.82 -7.60
N ASP A 74 -4.94 9.96 -6.44
CA ASP A 74 -5.19 11.29 -5.86
C ASP A 74 -3.87 11.99 -5.54
N ARG A 75 -3.84 13.30 -5.78
CA ARG A 75 -2.78 14.18 -5.26
C ARG A 75 -3.02 14.41 -3.79
N VAL A 76 -1.97 14.20 -3.01
CA VAL A 76 -2.01 14.29 -1.56
C VAL A 76 -0.96 15.26 -1.03
N GLN A 77 -1.20 15.75 0.18
CA GLN A 77 -0.30 16.63 0.91
C GLN A 77 -0.12 16.17 2.36
N TYR A 78 0.85 16.76 3.03
CA TYR A 78 1.10 16.49 4.44
C TYR A 78 -0.17 16.68 5.28
N GLY A 79 -0.51 15.67 6.08
CA GLY A 79 -1.65 15.69 7.00
C GLY A 79 -2.92 15.04 6.46
N ASP A 80 -3.02 14.75 5.16
CA ASP A 80 -4.17 14.03 4.61
C ASP A 80 -4.29 12.64 5.24
N ILE A 81 -5.52 12.19 5.43
CA ILE A 81 -5.81 10.85 5.97
C ILE A 81 -6.26 9.96 4.83
N ALA A 82 -5.47 8.94 4.53
CA ALA A 82 -5.73 8.03 3.41
C ALA A 82 -6.75 6.93 3.74
N LEU A 83 -6.66 6.39 4.96
CA LEU A 83 -7.59 5.38 5.47
C LEU A 83 -7.65 5.40 6.99
N THR A 84 -8.69 4.78 7.53
CA THR A 84 -8.79 4.42 8.94
C THR A 84 -9.01 2.93 9.08
N VAL A 85 -8.55 2.36 10.18
CA VAL A 85 -8.78 0.95 10.53
C VAL A 85 -9.12 0.85 12.00
N SER A 86 -10.08 -0.02 12.34
CA SER A 86 -10.45 -0.31 13.73
C SER A 86 -10.74 -1.79 13.92
N GLY A 87 -10.49 -2.28 15.14
CA GLY A 87 -10.68 -3.68 15.52
C GLY A 87 -9.63 -4.15 16.50
N LYS A 88 -9.27 -5.43 16.45
CA LYS A 88 -8.27 -6.02 17.37
C LYS A 88 -6.90 -5.33 17.18
N ALA A 89 -6.31 -4.87 18.30
CA ALA A 89 -5.02 -4.18 18.27
C ALA A 89 -3.90 -5.05 17.67
N HIS A 90 -3.81 -6.32 18.04
CA HIS A 90 -2.84 -7.26 17.47
C HIS A 90 -2.95 -7.39 15.94
N SER A 91 -4.18 -7.45 15.41
CA SER A 91 -4.41 -7.58 13.97
C SER A 91 -3.99 -6.32 13.21
N ILE A 92 -4.27 -5.14 13.77
CA ILE A 92 -3.85 -3.85 13.20
C ILE A 92 -2.32 -3.77 13.14
N LEU A 93 -1.63 -4.05 14.25
CA LEU A 93 -0.17 -3.98 14.35
C LEU A 93 0.52 -5.00 13.43
N ARG A 94 -0.02 -6.21 13.34
CA ARG A 94 0.48 -7.25 12.43
C ARG A 94 0.42 -6.83 10.96
N ALA A 95 -0.61 -6.08 10.54
CA ALA A 95 -0.79 -5.65 9.16
C ALA A 95 -0.04 -4.35 8.83
N GLU A 96 0.20 -3.48 9.82
CA GLU A 96 0.66 -2.11 9.66
C GLU A 96 1.93 -2.01 8.80
N ARG A 97 2.96 -2.77 9.16
CA ARG A 97 4.26 -2.70 8.48
C ARG A 97 4.15 -3.03 7.01
N LEU A 98 3.43 -4.09 6.69
CA LEU A 98 3.25 -4.52 5.30
C LEU A 98 2.41 -3.52 4.50
N VAL A 99 1.35 -2.97 5.09
CA VAL A 99 0.54 -1.89 4.48
C VAL A 99 1.43 -0.68 4.15
N LEU A 100 2.22 -0.22 5.11
CA LEU A 100 3.11 0.93 4.92
C LEU A 100 4.17 0.64 3.84
N ASN A 101 4.79 -0.52 3.84
CA ASN A 101 5.79 -0.90 2.85
C ASN A 101 5.23 -0.88 1.42
N PHE A 102 4.05 -1.47 1.20
CA PHE A 102 3.42 -1.44 -0.11
C PHE A 102 3.03 -0.04 -0.53
N MET A 103 2.35 0.70 0.33
CA MET A 103 1.86 2.03 -0.01
C MET A 103 2.99 3.03 -0.23
N GLN A 104 4.04 3.01 0.58
CA GLN A 104 5.21 3.86 0.39
C GLN A 104 5.90 3.56 -0.94
N ARG A 105 6.12 2.28 -1.25
CA ARG A 105 6.75 1.87 -2.51
C ARG A 105 5.91 2.31 -3.71
N MET A 106 4.62 2.00 -3.70
CA MET A 106 3.73 2.31 -4.82
C MET A 106 3.53 3.81 -4.98
N SER A 107 3.32 4.55 -3.89
CA SER A 107 3.15 6.01 -3.94
C SER A 107 4.42 6.72 -4.41
N GLY A 108 5.60 6.25 -3.99
CA GLY A 108 6.88 6.78 -4.47
C GLY A 108 7.05 6.61 -5.98
N ILE A 109 6.73 5.44 -6.52
CA ILE A 109 6.76 5.19 -7.97
C ILE A 109 5.73 6.04 -8.71
N ALA A 110 4.48 6.11 -8.21
CA ALA A 110 3.43 6.92 -8.81
C ALA A 110 3.79 8.41 -8.83
N THR A 111 4.33 8.92 -7.73
CA THR A 111 4.78 10.32 -7.62
C THR A 111 5.92 10.62 -8.60
N ALA A 112 6.94 9.77 -8.65
CA ALA A 112 8.04 9.96 -9.60
C ALA A 112 7.53 9.90 -11.05
N THR A 113 6.64 8.96 -11.37
CA THR A 113 6.05 8.84 -12.70
C THR A 113 5.27 10.11 -13.08
N ALA A 114 4.44 10.63 -12.16
CA ALA A 114 3.65 11.84 -12.40
C ALA A 114 4.54 13.05 -12.70
N LEU A 115 5.66 13.20 -11.98
CA LEU A 115 6.63 14.28 -12.25
C LEU A 115 7.22 14.19 -13.67
N TYR A 116 7.53 12.99 -14.16
CA TYR A 116 8.02 12.82 -15.53
C TYR A 116 6.91 13.01 -16.57
N THR A 117 5.71 12.50 -16.30
CA THR A 117 4.56 12.65 -17.19
C THR A 117 4.19 14.12 -17.38
N GLU A 118 4.24 14.93 -16.35
CA GLU A 118 4.02 16.39 -16.42
C GLU A 118 5.04 17.09 -17.31
N LYS A 119 6.31 16.68 -17.24
CA LYS A 119 7.40 17.29 -18.04
C LYS A 119 7.28 17.03 -19.55
N VAL A 120 6.54 16.03 -19.96
CA VAL A 120 6.33 15.67 -21.39
C VAL A 120 4.89 15.92 -21.85
N SER A 121 4.07 16.55 -21.02
CA SER A 121 2.62 16.72 -21.26
C SER A 121 2.28 17.52 -22.50
N ASP A 122 3.18 18.40 -22.94
CA ASP A 122 3.07 19.22 -24.16
C ASP A 122 3.63 18.54 -25.41
N THR A 123 4.03 17.28 -25.30
CA THR A 123 4.62 16.47 -26.39
C THR A 123 3.80 15.19 -26.63
N ASN A 124 4.15 14.46 -27.70
CA ASN A 124 3.59 13.12 -27.95
C ASN A 124 4.34 11.99 -27.21
N ALA A 125 5.36 12.31 -26.42
CA ALA A 125 6.12 11.32 -25.66
C ALA A 125 5.28 10.72 -24.55
N LYS A 126 5.53 9.44 -24.25
CA LYS A 126 4.89 8.72 -23.16
C LYS A 126 5.93 8.16 -22.22
N ILE A 127 5.71 8.31 -20.93
CA ILE A 127 6.53 7.68 -19.89
C ILE A 127 6.11 6.23 -19.77
N THR A 128 7.05 5.31 -19.99
CA THR A 128 6.79 3.86 -19.91
C THR A 128 7.52 3.23 -18.73
N ASP A 129 6.98 2.12 -18.24
CA ASP A 129 7.63 1.29 -17.23
C ASP A 129 8.81 0.48 -17.80
N THR A 130 9.41 -0.33 -16.95
CA THR A 130 10.54 -1.21 -17.28
C THR A 130 10.31 -2.62 -16.72
N ARG A 131 11.03 -3.62 -17.28
CA ARG A 131 11.12 -4.96 -16.70
C ARG A 131 12.17 -5.08 -15.59
N LYS A 132 12.98 -4.06 -15.37
CA LYS A 132 13.98 -4.00 -14.27
C LYS A 132 13.28 -3.59 -12.98
N THR A 133 12.43 -4.46 -12.49
CA THR A 133 11.61 -4.27 -11.29
C THR A 133 12.19 -5.04 -10.10
N THR A 134 11.78 -4.67 -8.91
CA THR A 134 12.09 -5.46 -7.70
C THR A 134 11.52 -6.88 -7.85
N PRO A 135 12.31 -7.93 -7.59
CA PRO A 135 11.81 -9.31 -7.65
C PRO A 135 10.52 -9.48 -6.83
N GLY A 136 9.53 -10.14 -7.43
CA GLY A 136 8.20 -10.33 -6.83
C GLY A 136 7.26 -9.12 -6.94
N MET A 137 7.76 -7.90 -7.11
CA MET A 137 6.96 -6.65 -7.05
C MET A 137 6.47 -6.14 -8.41
N ARG A 138 6.85 -6.79 -9.53
CA ARG A 138 6.60 -6.25 -10.89
C ARG A 138 5.16 -5.80 -11.13
N ALA A 139 4.18 -6.60 -10.74
CA ALA A 139 2.79 -6.28 -10.99
C ALA A 139 2.34 -5.00 -10.25
N LEU A 140 2.75 -4.84 -9.00
CA LEU A 140 2.43 -3.68 -8.17
C LEU A 140 3.20 -2.43 -8.63
N GLU A 141 4.47 -2.58 -9.01
CA GLU A 141 5.27 -1.47 -9.54
C GLU A 141 4.73 -0.97 -10.88
N LYS A 142 4.30 -1.88 -11.77
CA LYS A 142 3.63 -1.51 -13.02
C LYS A 142 2.26 -0.85 -12.79
N GLU A 143 1.50 -1.29 -11.81
CA GLU A 143 0.26 -0.65 -11.38
C GLU A 143 0.53 0.78 -10.89
N ALA A 144 1.56 0.97 -10.07
CA ALA A 144 1.97 2.28 -9.58
C ALA A 144 2.39 3.25 -10.69
N VAL A 145 3.08 2.75 -11.74
CA VAL A 145 3.40 3.58 -12.92
C VAL A 145 2.12 4.06 -13.60
N ARG A 146 1.12 3.18 -13.80
CA ARG A 146 -0.18 3.62 -14.38
C ARG A 146 -0.88 4.64 -13.50
N THR A 147 -0.87 4.43 -12.18
CA THR A 147 -1.45 5.35 -11.20
C THR A 147 -0.82 6.73 -11.28
N GLY A 148 0.47 6.82 -11.57
CA GLY A 148 1.19 8.08 -11.82
C GLY A 148 1.01 8.67 -13.22
N GLY A 149 0.15 8.10 -14.07
CA GLY A 149 -0.13 8.60 -15.43
C GLY A 149 0.80 8.06 -16.52
N GLY A 150 1.71 7.14 -16.19
CA GLY A 150 2.53 6.44 -17.16
C GLY A 150 1.79 5.30 -17.85
N VAL A 151 2.44 4.66 -18.81
CA VAL A 151 1.90 3.52 -19.54
C VAL A 151 2.76 2.27 -19.33
N ASN A 152 2.14 1.10 -19.34
CA ASN A 152 2.86 -0.17 -19.31
C ASN A 152 3.21 -0.58 -20.73
N HIS A 153 4.44 -1.06 -20.91
CA HIS A 153 4.89 -1.62 -22.19
C HIS A 153 4.52 -3.10 -22.32
#